data_5fb6052f46e70dd6379de61a2ba78914
#
_entry.id   5fb6052f46e70dd6379de61a2ba78914
#
_cell.length_a   1.000
_cell.length_b   1.000
_cell.length_c   1.000
_cell.angle_alpha   90.00
_cell.angle_beta   90.00
_cell.angle_gamma   90.00
#
_symmetry.space_group_name_H-M   'P 1'
#
loop_
_entity.id
_entity.type
_entity.pdbx_description
1 polymer ?
#
loop_
_entity_poly.entity_id
_entity_poly.type
_entity_poly.pdbx_seq_one_letter_code
_entity_poly.pdbx_strand_id
1 'polypeptide(L)'
;MKQILNYINGAYVASQRQFEKRSPQTNEVIAQVHEASFEDVDLAVKSAQAALNGPWGQMTVAERVEKLHAVADGINRRFDEFLAAECADTGKPASLAKHID
;
A
#
# COMPACT_ATOMS: atom_id res chain seq x y z
N MET A 1 -0.32 -15.40 10.94
CA MET A 1 0.56 -14.86 9.89
C MET A 1 -0.17 -13.75 9.18
N LYS A 2 0.52 -12.64 8.93
CA LYS A 2 -0.06 -11.48 8.27
C LYS A 2 -0.40 -11.78 6.81
N GLN A 3 -1.59 -11.37 6.37
CA GLN A 3 -2.03 -11.48 4.97
C GLN A 3 -1.89 -10.10 4.31
N ILE A 4 -1.17 -10.04 3.20
CA ILE A 4 -1.02 -8.82 2.42
C ILE A 4 -1.86 -8.99 1.16
N LEU A 5 -3.00 -8.33 1.15
CA LEU A 5 -4.00 -8.40 0.08
C LEU A 5 -3.78 -7.29 -0.93
N ASN A 6 -4.33 -7.46 -2.12
CA ASN A 6 -4.42 -6.37 -3.10
C ASN A 6 -5.51 -5.39 -2.66
N TYR A 7 -5.31 -4.11 -2.95
CA TYR A 7 -6.30 -3.08 -2.66
C TYR A 7 -6.76 -2.48 -3.97
N ILE A 8 -8.02 -2.72 -4.33
CA ILE A 8 -8.59 -2.33 -5.62
C ILE A 8 -9.97 -1.73 -5.39
N ASN A 9 -10.20 -0.55 -5.94
CA ASN A 9 -11.49 0.12 -5.91
C ASN A 9 -12.10 0.22 -4.50
N GLY A 10 -11.27 0.59 -3.52
CA GLY A 10 -11.72 0.78 -2.14
C GLY A 10 -11.88 -0.49 -1.32
N ALA A 11 -11.47 -1.64 -1.83
CA ALA A 11 -11.64 -2.92 -1.13
C ALA A 11 -10.39 -3.76 -1.17
N TYR A 12 -10.18 -4.57 -0.14
CA TYR A 12 -9.12 -5.57 -0.11
C TYR A 12 -9.57 -6.80 -0.88
N VAL A 13 -8.73 -7.28 -1.79
CA VAL A 13 -9.04 -8.39 -2.69
C VAL A 13 -8.02 -9.50 -2.49
N ALA A 14 -8.52 -10.69 -2.12
CA ALA A 14 -7.68 -11.88 -2.00
C ALA A 14 -7.46 -12.49 -3.39
N SER A 15 -6.36 -13.24 -3.54
CA SER A 15 -6.10 -14.02 -4.74
C SER A 15 -5.72 -15.44 -4.39
N GLN A 16 -5.85 -16.34 -5.35
CA GLN A 16 -5.53 -17.76 -5.16
C GLN A 16 -4.03 -17.99 -5.06
N ARG A 17 -3.24 -17.29 -5.87
CA ARG A 17 -1.79 -17.41 -5.84
C ARG A 17 -1.23 -16.50 -4.76
N GLN A 18 -0.38 -17.07 -3.94
CA GLN A 18 0.25 -16.36 -2.82
C GLN A 18 1.72 -16.77 -2.74
N PHE A 19 2.55 -15.90 -2.20
CA PHE A 19 3.94 -16.23 -1.90
C PHE A 19 4.31 -15.76 -0.50
N GLU A 20 5.33 -16.39 0.06
CA GLU A 20 5.82 -16.05 1.38
C GLU A 20 6.76 -14.86 1.33
N LYS A 21 6.55 -13.91 2.24
CA LYS A 21 7.52 -12.84 2.50
C LYS A 21 8.34 -13.25 3.72
N ARG A 22 9.64 -13.27 3.56
CA ARG A 22 10.56 -13.61 4.64
C ARG A 22 11.29 -12.38 5.16
N SER A 23 11.54 -12.37 6.47
CA SER A 23 12.37 -11.34 7.09
C SER A 23 13.80 -11.42 6.55
N PRO A 24 14.37 -10.33 6.06
CA PRO A 24 15.77 -10.34 5.64
C PRO A 24 16.76 -10.48 6.80
N GLN A 25 16.32 -10.24 8.04
CA GLN A 25 17.16 -10.39 9.23
C GLN A 25 17.17 -11.82 9.76
N THR A 26 16.00 -12.48 9.81
CA THR A 26 15.85 -13.78 10.47
C THR A 26 15.56 -14.93 9.53
N ASN A 27 15.18 -14.63 8.29
CA ASN A 27 14.71 -15.59 7.30
C ASN A 27 13.39 -16.30 7.69
N GLU A 28 12.73 -15.85 8.73
CA GLU A 28 11.42 -16.38 9.11
C GLU A 28 10.33 -15.81 8.20
N VAL A 29 9.28 -16.59 7.95
CA VAL A 29 8.11 -16.13 7.19
C VAL A 29 7.32 -15.15 8.03
N ILE A 30 7.16 -13.93 7.55
CA ILE A 30 6.48 -12.85 8.26
C ILE A 30 5.13 -12.47 7.64
N ALA A 31 4.88 -12.86 6.40
CA ALA A 31 3.61 -12.57 5.73
C ALA A 31 3.36 -13.52 4.56
N GLN A 32 2.08 -13.67 4.20
CA GLN A 32 1.63 -14.24 2.93
C GLN A 32 1.18 -13.10 2.04
N VAL A 33 1.78 -12.98 0.86
CA VAL A 33 1.47 -11.91 -0.10
C VAL A 33 0.60 -12.49 -1.20
N HIS A 34 -0.55 -11.87 -1.43
CA HIS A 34 -1.47 -12.27 -2.49
C HIS A 34 -1.00 -11.68 -3.82
N GLU A 35 -0.78 -12.56 -4.79
CA GLU A 35 -0.32 -12.17 -6.11
C GLU A 35 -1.54 -11.87 -7.00
N ALA A 36 -1.59 -10.67 -7.57
CA ALA A 36 -2.70 -10.27 -8.42
C ALA A 36 -2.76 -11.11 -9.69
N SER A 37 -3.97 -11.53 -10.06
CA SER A 37 -4.23 -12.16 -11.35
C SER A 37 -4.30 -11.11 -12.46
N PHE A 38 -4.32 -11.55 -13.72
CA PHE A 38 -4.56 -10.63 -14.84
C PHE A 38 -5.91 -9.92 -14.73
N GLU A 39 -6.94 -10.63 -14.24
CA GLU A 39 -8.26 -10.05 -14.01
C GLU A 39 -8.23 -8.98 -12.93
N ASP A 40 -7.45 -9.21 -11.86
CA ASP A 40 -7.29 -8.22 -10.80
C ASP A 40 -6.61 -6.95 -11.31
N VAL A 41 -5.56 -7.10 -12.12
CA VAL A 41 -4.86 -5.95 -12.70
C VAL A 41 -5.78 -5.19 -13.65
N ASP A 42 -6.53 -5.90 -14.50
CA ASP A 42 -7.48 -5.29 -15.40
C ASP A 42 -8.56 -4.51 -14.65
N LEU A 43 -9.10 -5.09 -13.58
CA LEU A 43 -10.08 -4.42 -12.72
C LEU A 43 -9.49 -3.16 -12.09
N ALA A 44 -8.24 -3.23 -11.61
CA ALA A 44 -7.58 -2.07 -11.01
C ALA A 44 -7.44 -0.93 -12.03
N VAL A 45 -7.02 -1.24 -13.26
CA VAL A 45 -6.88 -0.24 -14.32
C VAL A 45 -8.24 0.37 -14.68
N LYS A 46 -9.26 -0.47 -14.85
CA LYS A 46 -10.62 0.00 -15.16
C LYS A 46 -11.18 0.88 -14.05
N SER A 47 -10.93 0.53 -12.79
CA SER A 47 -11.35 1.34 -11.65
C SER A 47 -10.67 2.71 -11.64
N ALA A 48 -9.38 2.74 -11.95
CA ALA A 48 -8.62 3.98 -12.05
C ALA A 48 -9.14 4.87 -13.19
N GLN A 49 -9.45 4.27 -14.36
CA GLN A 49 -10.04 4.99 -15.48
C GLN A 49 -11.42 5.56 -15.12
N ALA A 50 -12.24 4.78 -14.43
CA ALA A 50 -13.55 5.26 -13.96
C ALA A 50 -13.41 6.44 -13.01
N ALA A 51 -12.39 6.46 -12.16
CA ALA A 51 -12.14 7.57 -11.24
C ALA A 51 -11.85 8.89 -11.96
N LEU A 52 -11.26 8.85 -13.16
CA LEU A 52 -11.05 10.05 -13.98
C LEU A 52 -12.37 10.71 -14.39
N ASN A 53 -13.42 9.92 -14.55
CA ASN A 53 -14.75 10.41 -14.96
C ASN A 53 -15.71 10.57 -13.77
N GLY A 54 -15.25 10.23 -12.57
CA GLY A 54 -16.01 10.34 -11.33
C GLY A 54 -15.63 11.59 -10.52
N PRO A 55 -15.96 11.61 -9.21
CA PRO A 55 -15.70 12.77 -8.37
C PRO A 55 -14.25 13.25 -8.38
N TRP A 56 -13.28 12.34 -8.41
CA TRP A 56 -11.88 12.71 -8.47
C TRP A 56 -11.56 13.54 -9.71
N GLY A 57 -12.00 13.09 -10.89
CA GLY A 57 -11.78 13.81 -12.14
C GLY A 57 -12.50 15.15 -12.23
N GLN A 58 -13.54 15.34 -11.44
CA GLN A 58 -14.31 16.58 -11.37
C GLN A 58 -13.73 17.60 -10.39
N MET A 59 -12.79 17.17 -9.54
CA MET A 59 -12.16 18.06 -8.58
C MET A 59 -11.26 19.07 -9.25
N THR A 60 -11.18 20.27 -8.65
CA THR A 60 -10.19 21.27 -9.03
C THR A 60 -8.81 20.80 -8.61
N VAL A 61 -7.77 21.45 -9.15
CA VAL A 61 -6.39 21.19 -8.73
C VAL A 61 -6.24 21.42 -7.22
N ALA A 62 -6.81 22.50 -6.71
CA ALA A 62 -6.75 22.83 -5.28
C ALA A 62 -7.38 21.73 -4.41
N GLU A 63 -8.53 21.21 -4.80
CA GLU A 63 -9.20 20.13 -4.07
C GLU A 63 -8.37 18.85 -4.06
N ARG A 64 -7.74 18.50 -5.18
CA ARG A 64 -6.86 17.33 -5.25
C ARG A 64 -5.61 17.51 -4.40
N VAL A 65 -5.05 18.72 -4.38
CA VAL A 65 -3.91 19.05 -3.51
C VAL A 65 -4.29 18.84 -2.04
N GLU A 66 -5.47 19.30 -1.62
CA GLU A 66 -5.96 19.07 -0.25
C GLU A 66 -6.02 17.58 0.09
N LYS A 67 -6.51 16.75 -0.84
CA LYS A 67 -6.56 15.29 -0.62
C LYS A 67 -5.18 14.69 -0.43
N LEU A 68 -4.21 15.10 -1.24
CA LEU A 68 -2.83 14.62 -1.12
C LEU A 68 -2.18 15.08 0.18
N HIS A 69 -2.42 16.32 0.61
CA HIS A 69 -1.99 16.79 1.93
C HIS A 69 -2.61 15.98 3.06
N ALA A 70 -3.89 15.64 2.94
CA ALA A 70 -4.56 14.80 3.92
C ALA A 70 -3.93 13.40 4.02
N VAL A 71 -3.48 12.83 2.90
CA VAL A 71 -2.75 11.56 2.89
C VAL A 71 -1.43 11.71 3.64
N ALA A 72 -0.67 12.76 3.35
CA ALA A 72 0.60 13.04 4.04
C ALA A 72 0.39 13.20 5.55
N ASP A 73 -0.64 13.93 5.96
CA ASP A 73 -0.97 14.10 7.37
C ASP A 73 -1.33 12.77 8.02
N GLY A 74 -2.05 11.92 7.30
CA GLY A 74 -2.41 10.57 7.77
C GLY A 74 -1.17 9.69 7.98
N ILE A 75 -0.21 9.76 7.09
CA ILE A 75 1.06 9.04 7.23
C ILE A 75 1.81 9.55 8.47
N ASN A 76 1.88 10.87 8.65
CA ASN A 76 2.55 11.46 9.82
C ASN A 76 1.89 11.05 11.13
N ARG A 77 0.55 11.00 11.19
CA ARG A 77 -0.16 10.55 12.39
C ARG A 77 0.11 9.09 12.72
N ARG A 78 0.37 8.27 11.71
CA ARG A 78 0.63 6.83 11.84
C ARG A 78 2.09 6.49 11.56
N PHE A 79 2.99 7.46 11.77
CA PHE A 79 4.40 7.32 11.41
C PHE A 79 5.04 6.08 12.00
N ASP A 80 4.76 5.78 13.27
CA ASP A 80 5.35 4.61 13.94
C ASP A 80 4.94 3.29 13.28
N GLU A 81 3.72 3.20 12.78
CA GLU A 81 3.25 2.01 12.06
C GLU A 81 3.98 1.85 10.72
N PHE A 82 4.14 2.95 9.98
CA PHE A 82 4.88 2.93 8.71
C PHE A 82 6.35 2.60 8.92
N LEU A 83 6.96 3.18 9.95
CA LEU A 83 8.36 2.91 10.30
C LEU A 83 8.56 1.43 10.64
N ALA A 84 7.69 0.86 11.46
CA ALA A 84 7.75 -0.55 11.83
C ALA A 84 7.61 -1.46 10.60
N ALA A 85 6.70 -1.14 9.70
CA ALA A 85 6.49 -1.91 8.48
C ALA A 85 7.72 -1.84 7.55
N GLU A 86 8.31 -0.67 7.39
CA GLU A 86 9.52 -0.49 6.58
C GLU A 86 10.68 -1.29 7.13
N CYS A 87 10.92 -1.23 8.44
CA CYS A 87 11.99 -1.98 9.10
C CYS A 87 11.78 -3.50 8.99
N ALA A 88 10.55 -3.96 9.16
CA ALA A 88 10.23 -5.39 9.05
C ALA A 88 10.45 -5.91 7.64
N ASP A 89 10.09 -5.12 6.63
CA ASP A 89 10.20 -5.53 5.24
C ASP A 89 11.64 -5.50 4.71
N THR A 90 12.36 -4.42 5.01
CA THR A 90 13.69 -4.18 4.44
C THR A 90 14.85 -4.62 5.32
N GLY A 91 14.61 -4.83 6.61
CA GLY A 91 15.64 -5.11 7.59
C GLY A 91 16.46 -3.90 8.01
N LYS A 92 16.09 -2.69 7.58
CA LYS A 92 16.79 -1.47 7.99
C LYS A 92 16.64 -1.24 9.49
N PRO A 93 17.71 -0.73 10.17
CA PRO A 93 17.56 -0.25 11.55
C PRO A 93 16.60 0.92 11.61
N ALA A 94 15.80 1.00 12.69
CA ALA A 94 14.81 2.07 12.86
C ALA A 94 15.44 3.46 12.78
N SER A 95 16.65 3.64 13.33
CA SER A 95 17.36 4.91 13.30
C SER A 95 17.68 5.35 11.86
N LEU A 96 17.98 4.42 10.96
CA LEU A 96 18.26 4.70 9.57
C LEU A 96 16.96 5.00 8.79
N ALA A 97 15.97 4.13 8.90
CA ALA A 97 14.70 4.27 8.20
C ALA A 97 13.98 5.57 8.55
N LYS A 98 14.07 5.99 9.82
CA LYS A 98 13.45 7.22 10.31
C LYS A 98 13.97 8.47 9.61
N HIS A 99 15.23 8.47 9.20
CA HIS A 99 15.88 9.66 8.60
C HIS A 99 16.01 9.60 7.09
N ILE A 100 16.00 8.42 6.47
CA ILE A 100 16.24 8.25 5.05
C ILE A 100 14.95 7.95 4.30
N ASP A 101 14.08 7.19 4.88
CA ASP A 101 12.79 6.82 4.30
C ASP A 101 11.68 7.63 4.96
#